data_cec78de3678203e1891404cb0462b32e
#
_entry.id   cec78de3678203e1891404cb0462b32e
#
_cell.length_a   1.000
_cell.length_b   1.000
_cell.length_c   1.000
_cell.angle_alpha   90.00
_cell.angle_beta   90.00
_cell.angle_gamma   90.00
#
_symmetry.space_group_name_H-M   'P 1'
#
loop_
_entity.id
_entity.type
_entity.pdbx_description
1 polymer ?
#
loop_
_entity_poly.entity_id
_entity_poly.type
_entity_poly.pdbx_seq_one_letter_code
_entity_poly.pdbx_strand_id
1 'polypeptide(L)'
;EAGCPLGPVEVHLVDDACIARANQRYMGCTGPTNVLSFPGDESLPGVMLLSLDTLNRECLLYGQDPAEHLLRLLAHSVGHLAGYDHGEEMDALWAWCRSRAGAAVWN
;
A
#
# COMPACT_ATOMS: atom_id res chain seq x y z
N GLU A 1 -4.34 7.71 -16.68
CA GLU A 1 -3.13 7.51 -15.91
C GLU A 1 -2.78 8.67 -15.02
N ALA A 2 -2.22 8.36 -13.88
CA ALA A 2 -1.82 9.40 -12.95
C ALA A 2 -0.48 10.02 -13.32
N GLY A 3 0.08 9.69 -14.47
CA GLY A 3 1.39 10.19 -14.88
C GLY A 3 2.52 9.64 -14.04
N CYS A 4 2.30 8.52 -13.41
CA CYS A 4 3.23 7.92 -12.46
C CYS A 4 4.26 7.08 -13.21
N PRO A 5 5.57 7.39 -13.10
CA PRO A 5 6.61 6.61 -13.79
C PRO A 5 6.92 5.30 -13.04
N LEU A 6 5.90 4.59 -12.65
CA LEU A 6 6.06 3.39 -11.85
C LEU A 6 6.30 2.18 -12.74
N GLY A 7 7.38 1.46 -12.47
CA GLY A 7 7.66 0.20 -13.12
C GLY A 7 6.88 -0.95 -12.48
N PRO A 8 7.28 -2.19 -12.74
CA PRO A 8 6.62 -3.35 -12.14
C PRO A 8 6.69 -3.31 -10.62
N VAL A 9 5.63 -3.78 -9.98
CA VAL A 9 5.53 -3.84 -8.53
C VAL A 9 5.07 -5.23 -8.12
N GLU A 10 5.78 -5.83 -7.16
CA GLU A 10 5.36 -7.08 -6.55
C GLU A 10 4.61 -6.79 -5.26
N VAL A 11 3.45 -7.38 -5.10
CA VAL A 11 2.66 -7.24 -3.88
C VAL A 11 2.65 -8.57 -3.16
N HIS A 12 3.08 -8.57 -1.91
CA HIS A 12 3.11 -9.75 -1.07
C HIS A 12 2.13 -9.58 0.09
N LEU A 13 1.18 -10.49 0.17
CA LEU A 13 0.24 -10.53 1.29
C LEU A 13 0.86 -11.39 2.38
N VAL A 14 1.06 -10.81 3.55
CA VAL A 14 1.81 -11.45 4.62
C VAL A 14 1.04 -11.36 5.95
N ASP A 15 1.52 -12.05 6.96
CA ASP A 15 0.96 -11.96 8.31
C ASP A 15 1.75 -10.95 9.15
N ASP A 16 1.27 -10.72 10.37
CA ASP A 16 1.90 -9.78 11.29
C ASP A 16 3.33 -10.15 11.61
N ALA A 17 3.61 -11.43 11.79
CA ALA A 17 4.97 -11.87 12.14
C ALA A 17 5.96 -11.55 11.03
N CYS A 18 5.55 -11.77 9.79
CA CYS A 18 6.39 -11.49 8.63
C CYS A 18 6.67 -10.00 8.49
N ILE A 19 5.62 -9.17 8.54
CA ILE A 19 5.80 -7.73 8.35
C ILE A 19 6.52 -7.10 9.54
N ALA A 20 6.35 -7.66 10.75
CA ALA A 20 7.10 -7.18 11.92
C ALA A 20 8.59 -7.41 11.76
N ARG A 21 8.99 -8.55 11.22
CA ARG A 21 10.40 -8.85 10.96
C ARG A 21 10.97 -7.88 9.92
N ALA A 22 10.23 -7.63 8.85
CA ALA A 22 10.66 -6.69 7.82
C ALA A 22 10.75 -5.26 8.37
N ASN A 23 9.78 -4.87 9.18
CA ASN A 23 9.75 -3.54 9.77
C ASN A 23 10.96 -3.33 10.69
N GLN A 24 11.31 -4.33 11.49
CA GLN A 24 12.49 -4.28 12.34
C GLN A 24 13.77 -4.22 11.51
N ARG A 25 13.89 -5.08 10.52
CA ARG A 25 15.12 -5.22 9.75
C ARG A 25 15.40 -4.00 8.87
N TYR A 26 14.39 -3.49 8.19
CA TYR A 26 14.59 -2.47 7.16
C TYR A 26 14.25 -1.07 7.62
N MET A 27 13.36 -0.93 8.59
CA MET A 27 12.91 0.38 9.06
C MET A 27 13.34 0.67 10.49
N GLY A 28 13.89 -0.32 11.20
CA GLY A 28 14.31 -0.15 12.59
C GLY A 28 13.14 0.04 13.55
N CYS A 29 11.93 -0.29 13.15
CA CYS A 29 10.73 -0.10 13.96
C CYS A 29 10.29 -1.43 14.57
N THR A 30 9.70 -1.37 15.75
CA THR A 30 9.23 -2.54 16.47
C THR A 30 7.76 -2.79 16.17
N GLY A 31 7.43 -4.06 15.93
CA GLY A 31 6.04 -4.50 15.77
C GLY A 31 5.56 -4.43 14.33
N PRO A 32 4.34 -4.96 14.09
CA PRO A 32 3.78 -4.98 12.75
C PRO A 32 3.28 -3.61 12.34
N THR A 33 3.19 -3.42 11.03
CA THR A 33 2.55 -2.25 10.41
C THR A 33 1.61 -2.77 9.33
N ASN A 34 0.83 -1.90 8.70
CA ASN A 34 -0.13 -2.35 7.71
C ASN A 34 0.52 -2.58 6.34
N VAL A 35 1.40 -1.70 5.90
CA VAL A 35 2.06 -1.84 4.60
C VAL A 35 3.48 -1.28 4.67
N LEU A 36 4.39 -1.95 3.95
CA LEU A 36 5.75 -1.46 3.74
C LEU A 36 6.00 -1.41 2.24
N SER A 37 6.64 -0.34 1.80
CA SER A 37 6.93 -0.11 0.38
C SER A 37 8.43 0.01 0.19
N PHE A 38 8.96 -0.75 -0.77
CA PHE A 38 10.38 -0.75 -1.10
C PHE A 38 10.51 -0.39 -2.57
N PRO A 39 11.06 0.79 -2.91
CA PRO A 39 11.21 1.19 -4.30
C PRO A 39 12.10 0.24 -5.08
N GLY A 40 11.75 0.01 -6.34
CA GLY A 40 12.61 -0.74 -7.24
C GLY A 40 13.55 0.17 -7.99
N ASP A 41 14.19 -0.39 -8.99
CA ASP A 41 15.04 0.34 -9.91
C ASP A 41 14.87 -0.21 -11.33
N GLU A 42 15.79 0.10 -12.22
CA GLU A 42 15.67 -0.34 -13.61
C GLU A 42 15.74 -1.86 -13.76
N SER A 43 16.39 -2.55 -12.83
CA SER A 43 16.58 -4.00 -12.91
C SER A 43 15.71 -4.78 -11.93
N LEU A 44 15.14 -4.13 -10.91
CA LEU A 44 14.36 -4.80 -9.88
C LEU A 44 12.99 -4.13 -9.73
N PRO A 45 11.93 -4.92 -9.54
CA PRO A 45 10.61 -4.34 -9.29
C PRO A 45 10.55 -3.67 -7.92
N GLY A 46 9.62 -2.76 -7.76
CA GLY A 46 9.24 -2.29 -6.43
C GLY A 46 8.56 -3.41 -5.67
N VAL A 47 8.64 -3.39 -4.35
CA VAL A 47 8.04 -4.43 -3.52
C VAL A 47 7.15 -3.79 -2.48
N MET A 48 5.98 -4.37 -2.29
CA MET A 48 5.00 -3.91 -1.32
C MET A 48 4.62 -5.11 -0.45
N LEU A 49 4.76 -4.96 0.86
CA LEU A 49 4.31 -5.97 1.82
C LEU A 49 3.06 -5.44 2.50
N LEU A 50 1.99 -6.22 2.50
CA LEU A 50 0.74 -5.85 3.13
C LEU A 50 0.36 -6.91 4.16
N SER A 51 0.15 -6.50 5.41
CA SER A 51 -0.28 -7.43 6.46
C SER A 51 -1.80 -7.56 6.47
N LEU A 52 -2.29 -8.76 6.16
CA LEU A 52 -3.71 -9.05 6.22
C LEU A 52 -4.24 -8.99 7.66
N ASP A 53 -3.42 -9.40 8.62
CA ASP A 53 -3.83 -9.36 10.04
C ASP A 53 -4.03 -7.92 10.50
N THR A 54 -3.10 -7.05 10.17
CA THR A 54 -3.22 -5.63 10.55
C THR A 54 -4.37 -4.98 9.79
N LEU A 55 -4.55 -5.29 8.51
CA LEU A 55 -5.65 -4.76 7.73
C LEU A 55 -7.00 -5.11 8.38
N ASN A 56 -7.19 -6.38 8.73
CA ASN A 56 -8.43 -6.83 9.33
C ASN A 56 -8.67 -6.16 10.69
N ARG A 57 -7.62 -6.04 11.48
CA ARG A 57 -7.72 -5.41 12.79
C ARG A 57 -8.09 -3.94 12.68
N GLU A 58 -7.50 -3.24 11.73
CA GLU A 58 -7.82 -1.83 11.51
C GLU A 58 -9.25 -1.63 11.04
N CYS A 59 -9.74 -2.52 10.18
CA CYS A 59 -11.12 -2.45 9.72
C CYS A 59 -12.10 -2.59 10.89
N LEU A 60 -11.81 -3.53 11.80
CA LEU A 60 -12.65 -3.73 12.98
C LEU A 60 -12.55 -2.57 13.97
N LEU A 61 -11.34 -2.07 14.21
CA LEU A 61 -11.13 -1.02 15.20
C LEU A 61 -11.67 0.33 14.76
N TYR A 62 -11.58 0.65 13.47
CA TYR A 62 -11.91 1.98 12.99
C TYR A 62 -13.18 2.00 12.13
N GLY A 63 -13.90 0.88 12.06
CA GLY A 63 -15.14 0.82 11.31
C GLY A 63 -14.96 1.05 9.82
N GLN A 64 -13.83 0.62 9.25
CA GLN A 64 -13.52 0.81 7.84
C GLN A 64 -14.07 -0.33 7.00
N ASP A 65 -14.57 0.01 5.82
CA ASP A 65 -14.90 -1.02 4.83
C ASP A 65 -13.62 -1.70 4.36
N PRO A 66 -13.52 -3.04 4.42
CA PRO A 66 -12.27 -3.74 4.06
C PRO A 66 -11.77 -3.45 2.66
N ALA A 67 -12.65 -3.42 1.68
CA ALA A 67 -12.24 -3.17 0.30
C ALA A 67 -11.72 -1.74 0.12
N GLU A 68 -12.39 -0.78 0.72
CA GLU A 68 -11.98 0.61 0.63
C GLU A 68 -10.67 0.86 1.38
N HIS A 69 -10.53 0.26 2.56
CA HIS A 69 -9.29 0.40 3.35
C HIS A 69 -8.10 -0.24 2.61
N LEU A 70 -8.31 -1.44 2.04
CA LEU A 70 -7.27 -2.09 1.24
C LEU A 70 -6.86 -1.20 0.06
N LEU A 71 -7.83 -0.67 -0.67
CA LEU A 71 -7.54 0.19 -1.81
C LEU A 71 -6.76 1.43 -1.39
N ARG A 72 -7.11 2.02 -0.25
CA ARG A 72 -6.41 3.19 0.27
C ARG A 72 -4.95 2.87 0.58
N LEU A 73 -4.69 1.72 1.21
CA LEU A 73 -3.33 1.30 1.53
C LEU A 73 -2.52 1.03 0.27
N LEU A 74 -3.12 0.38 -0.72
CA LEU A 74 -2.44 0.11 -1.99
C LEU A 74 -2.13 1.40 -2.73
N ALA A 75 -3.07 2.32 -2.81
CA ALA A 75 -2.86 3.60 -3.50
C ALA A 75 -1.76 4.41 -2.81
N HIS A 76 -1.77 4.43 -1.48
CA HIS A 76 -0.77 5.14 -0.69
C HIS A 76 0.63 4.55 -0.93
N SER A 77 0.72 3.23 -0.92
CA SER A 77 1.99 2.53 -1.15
C SER A 77 2.51 2.75 -2.58
N VAL A 78 1.62 2.68 -3.57
CA VAL A 78 2.00 2.98 -4.96
C VAL A 78 2.50 4.42 -5.08
N GLY A 79 1.85 5.35 -4.41
CA GLY A 79 2.29 6.74 -4.41
C GLY A 79 3.70 6.90 -3.85
N HIS A 80 4.01 6.22 -2.75
CA HIS A 80 5.36 6.24 -2.18
C HIS A 80 6.38 5.64 -3.14
N LEU A 81 6.04 4.53 -3.79
CA LEU A 81 6.94 3.89 -4.76
C LEU A 81 7.20 4.80 -5.95
N ALA A 82 6.24 5.64 -6.31
CA ALA A 82 6.37 6.59 -7.41
C ALA A 82 7.08 7.88 -7.00
N GLY A 83 7.43 8.01 -5.72
CA GLY A 83 8.10 9.19 -5.21
C GLY A 83 7.16 10.28 -4.73
N TYR A 84 5.86 10.02 -4.67
CA TYR A 84 4.90 10.98 -4.13
C TYR A 84 5.03 11.02 -2.62
N ASP A 85 4.89 12.22 -2.09
CA ASP A 85 4.82 12.42 -0.65
C ASP A 85 3.36 12.67 -0.27
N HIS A 86 3.11 12.95 0.99
CA HIS A 86 1.76 13.34 1.42
C HIS A 86 1.41 14.69 0.83
N GLY A 87 0.13 14.91 0.50
CA GLY A 87 -0.35 16.15 -0.01
C GLY A 87 -1.18 15.97 -1.27
N GLU A 88 -1.23 17.01 -2.10
CA GLU A 88 -2.13 17.06 -3.26
C GLU A 88 -1.90 15.92 -4.25
N GLU A 89 -0.65 15.59 -4.52
CA GLU A 89 -0.34 14.53 -5.49
C GLU A 89 -0.82 13.18 -5.00
N MET A 90 -0.61 12.89 -3.73
CA MET A 90 -1.07 11.64 -3.14
C MET A 90 -2.59 11.58 -3.08
N ASP A 91 -3.23 12.69 -2.74
CA ASP A 91 -4.69 12.77 -2.69
C ASP A 91 -5.29 12.58 -4.08
N ALA A 92 -4.68 13.17 -5.09
CA ALA A 92 -5.13 13.02 -6.46
C ALA A 92 -5.00 11.56 -6.94
N LEU A 93 -3.90 10.91 -6.58
CA LEU A 93 -3.69 9.50 -6.91
C LEU A 93 -4.74 8.62 -6.22
N TRP A 94 -5.02 8.87 -4.96
CA TRP A 94 -6.04 8.14 -4.23
C TRP A 94 -7.41 8.29 -4.87
N ALA A 95 -7.79 9.51 -5.23
CA ALA A 95 -9.07 9.77 -5.85
C ALA A 95 -9.19 9.06 -7.20
N TRP A 96 -8.11 9.08 -7.99
CA TRP A 96 -8.07 8.40 -9.27
C TRP A 96 -8.22 6.88 -9.11
N CYS A 97 -7.47 6.28 -8.18
CA CYS A 97 -7.53 4.85 -7.91
C CYS A 97 -8.91 4.42 -7.43
N ARG A 98 -9.50 5.20 -6.53
CA ARG A 98 -10.82 4.91 -5.99
C ARG A 98 -11.89 4.93 -7.08
N SER A 99 -11.82 5.92 -7.96
CA SER A 99 -12.75 6.04 -9.08
C SER A 99 -12.67 4.83 -10.02
N ARG A 100 -11.45 4.42 -10.36
CA ARG A 100 -11.23 3.29 -11.26
C ARG A 100 -11.65 1.97 -10.63
N ALA A 101 -11.29 1.74 -9.39
CA ALA A 101 -11.63 0.51 -8.68
C ALA A 101 -13.14 0.39 -8.50
N GLY A 102 -13.81 1.48 -8.15
CA GLY A 102 -15.25 1.49 -7.99
C GLY A 102 -15.98 1.14 -9.27
N ALA A 103 -15.47 1.61 -10.40
CA ALA A 103 -16.09 1.36 -11.70
C ALA A 103 -15.81 -0.06 -12.21
N ALA A 104 -14.62 -0.59 -11.94
CA ALA A 104 -14.16 -1.81 -12.60
C ALA A 104 -14.27 -3.06 -11.73
N VAL A 105 -14.10 -2.94 -10.43
CA VAL A 105 -13.86 -4.09 -9.56
C VAL A 105 -15.11 -4.52 -8.81
N TRP A 106 -15.90 -3.59 -8.37
CA TRP A 106 -16.95 -3.87 -7.41
C TRP A 106 -18.35 -4.00 -8.03
N ASN A 107 -18.40 -4.10 -9.31
CA ASN A 107 -19.65 -4.31 -10.04
C ASN A 107 -20.21 -5.68 -9.78
#